data_24740394c2cc5d6fcfa012111ebcff14
#
_entry.id   24740394c2cc5d6fcfa012111ebcff14
#
_cell.length_a   1.000
_cell.length_b   1.000
_cell.length_c   1.000
_cell.angle_alpha   90.00
_cell.angle_beta   90.00
_cell.angle_gamma   90.00
#
_symmetry.space_group_name_H-M   'P 1'
#
loop_
_entity.id
_entity.type
_entity.pdbx_description
1 polymer ?
#
loop_
_entity_poly.entity_id
_entity_poly.type
_entity_poly.pdbx_seq_one_letter_code
_entity_poly.pdbx_strand_id
1 'polypeptide(L)'
;MSHSLLAARRSLLALSTLALAASAHAQNKLDTVVTTATRTPQKLSEVLADLTVITRADIERQASASLADLLRNNGCAEMVRNGGPASTTSLYLRGAETRHTLVLVDGVRVDSQSTGGASWQGIPLAQIERVEVLKGPASAIYGSDAVGGVVQIFTRKGGNNAGVDLGVAAGNLGTAKIDGAVFGSAGIFDYAVSAAFDRSTGFNATTPDSTFSYVPDRDGYRRREGSLRLGAQIAEAHRAEVVAMRSHVNGQYDASRSKPLVDDHTLQDTDAARLAWTAQWAPALQTQLSYGESRDRYETTPSPYLTITRIKNVALTGYYQLAPGQQVNFTGERAEDKLENSGLVTAGVGKRHRNAIGAGYIFNAGAFSFQAHGRHDDDSQFGGADTGTLLAGYEVSPGLRVVGSVGNAFRAPTLYQQGTVYGPDLSKPGVTPLDAEKGHNVEFGLKYGSGDHELSATAYRNRISNLIIFGAAGSCNSSFGCYQNVSMARLQGLTLAGGTRLASVNLKATLDLQAPKDASTGLLLARRAKRLGTVSADTALGDWLLGAGVQWSGARFDNAANTRRLGGYGLFNLSAQYKFSRELRMQLNVDNAFDRDYTTAYGYASAPRTVLVSLRWSPSL
;
A
#
# COMPACT_ATOMS: atom_id res chain seq x y z
N MET A 1 -45.81 -41.47 15.98
CA MET A 1 -45.33 -40.54 14.92
C MET A 1 -45.89 -39.11 15.02
N SER A 2 -46.46 -38.67 16.14
CA SER A 2 -47.05 -37.29 16.27
C SER A 2 -46.22 -36.29 17.08
N HIS A 3 -45.17 -36.72 17.80
CA HIS A 3 -44.37 -35.83 18.61
C HIS A 3 -43.16 -35.18 17.86
N SER A 4 -42.71 -35.73 16.74
CA SER A 4 -41.61 -35.21 15.95
C SER A 4 -41.99 -34.01 15.05
N LEU A 5 -43.25 -33.92 14.65
CA LEU A 5 -43.75 -32.82 13.79
C LEU A 5 -44.01 -31.52 14.56
N LEU A 6 -44.28 -31.61 15.86
CA LEU A 6 -44.47 -30.40 16.72
C LEU A 6 -43.14 -29.74 17.11
N ALA A 7 -42.06 -30.48 17.26
CA ALA A 7 -40.73 -29.94 17.54
C ALA A 7 -40.16 -29.20 16.33
N ALA A 8 -40.34 -29.72 15.11
CA ALA A 8 -39.89 -29.10 13.87
C ALA A 8 -40.63 -27.75 13.56
N ARG A 9 -41.96 -27.71 13.88
CA ARG A 9 -42.74 -26.45 13.73
C ARG A 9 -42.35 -25.35 14.73
N ARG A 10 -41.96 -25.70 15.96
CA ARG A 10 -41.48 -24.74 16.97
C ARG A 10 -40.08 -24.20 16.64
N SER A 11 -39.22 -25.01 16.04
CA SER A 11 -37.88 -24.56 15.58
C SER A 11 -37.98 -23.65 14.35
N LEU A 12 -38.91 -23.87 13.43
CA LEU A 12 -39.14 -23.01 12.27
C LEU A 12 -39.76 -21.66 12.67
N LEU A 13 -40.66 -21.65 13.66
CA LEU A 13 -41.22 -20.38 14.18
C LEU A 13 -40.17 -19.57 14.97
N ALA A 14 -39.26 -20.21 15.70
CA ALA A 14 -38.17 -19.53 16.40
C ALA A 14 -37.13 -18.94 15.43
N LEU A 15 -36.85 -19.61 14.29
CA LEU A 15 -35.99 -19.07 13.24
C LEU A 15 -36.64 -17.87 12.50
N SER A 16 -37.97 -17.93 12.27
CA SER A 16 -38.68 -16.83 11.59
C SER A 16 -38.84 -15.60 12.48
N THR A 17 -38.93 -15.72 13.80
CA THR A 17 -38.97 -14.57 14.74
C THR A 17 -37.58 -13.96 14.96
N LEU A 18 -36.48 -14.71 14.87
CA LEU A 18 -35.13 -14.16 14.85
C LEU A 18 -34.84 -13.35 13.56
N ALA A 19 -35.41 -13.78 12.42
CA ALA A 19 -35.22 -13.08 11.15
C ALA A 19 -36.00 -11.74 11.08
N LEU A 20 -37.09 -11.57 11.83
CA LEU A 20 -37.89 -10.32 11.89
C LEU A 20 -37.35 -9.30 12.90
N ALA A 21 -36.55 -9.70 13.88
CA ALA A 21 -35.95 -8.79 14.86
C ALA A 21 -34.66 -8.09 14.33
N ALA A 22 -34.12 -8.52 13.19
CA ALA A 22 -32.91 -7.95 12.57
C ALA A 22 -33.18 -6.70 11.70
N SER A 23 -34.44 -6.26 11.57
CA SER A 23 -34.83 -5.23 10.57
C SER A 23 -34.86 -3.79 11.09
N ALA A 24 -34.43 -3.50 12.30
CA ALA A 24 -34.62 -2.17 12.87
C ALA A 24 -33.32 -1.58 13.44
N HIS A 25 -32.29 -1.42 12.62
CA HIS A 25 -31.22 -0.42 12.84
C HIS A 25 -30.31 -0.37 11.60
N ALA A 26 -30.89 -0.12 10.42
CA ALA A 26 -30.11 0.36 9.29
C ALA A 26 -29.68 1.81 9.61
N GLN A 27 -28.63 1.98 10.39
CA GLN A 27 -27.89 3.22 10.38
C GLN A 27 -27.38 3.37 8.94
N ASN A 28 -27.87 4.39 8.21
CA ASN A 28 -27.32 4.76 6.90
C ASN A 28 -25.82 5.00 7.06
N LYS A 29 -25.03 3.99 6.79
CA LYS A 29 -23.58 4.12 6.68
C LYS A 29 -23.37 5.01 5.47
N LEU A 30 -23.02 6.28 5.70
CA LEU A 30 -22.66 7.19 4.61
C LEU A 30 -21.59 6.49 3.78
N ASP A 31 -21.85 6.29 2.49
CA ASP A 31 -20.93 5.63 1.58
C ASP A 31 -19.57 6.33 1.65
N THR A 32 -18.52 5.57 1.93
CA THR A 32 -17.15 6.08 1.95
C THR A 32 -16.79 6.57 0.56
N VAL A 33 -16.42 7.85 0.45
CA VAL A 33 -15.94 8.43 -0.81
C VAL A 33 -14.46 8.12 -0.98
N VAL A 34 -14.11 7.53 -2.12
CA VAL A 34 -12.75 7.16 -2.52
C VAL A 34 -12.36 7.86 -3.81
N THR A 35 -11.08 7.96 -4.08
CA THR A 35 -10.55 8.65 -5.27
C THR A 35 -9.55 7.83 -6.06
N THR A 36 -8.99 6.76 -5.47
CA THR A 36 -7.88 6.01 -6.10
C THR A 36 -8.32 5.26 -7.36
N ALA A 37 -9.56 4.81 -7.43
CA ALA A 37 -10.02 4.02 -8.57
C ALA A 37 -10.11 4.80 -9.89
N THR A 38 -10.35 6.13 -9.85
CA THR A 38 -10.61 6.96 -11.05
C THR A 38 -9.94 8.33 -11.03
N ARG A 39 -9.18 8.67 -9.99
CA ARG A 39 -8.68 10.04 -9.68
C ARG A 39 -9.81 11.07 -9.44
N THR A 40 -11.04 10.65 -9.36
CA THR A 40 -12.21 11.49 -9.08
C THR A 40 -13.00 10.92 -7.90
N PRO A 41 -13.71 11.76 -7.13
CA PRO A 41 -14.53 11.26 -6.02
C PRO A 41 -15.63 10.31 -6.51
N GLN A 42 -15.70 9.13 -5.90
CA GLN A 42 -16.77 8.15 -6.18
C GLN A 42 -17.11 7.38 -4.89
N LYS A 43 -18.34 6.91 -4.77
CA LYS A 43 -18.74 6.06 -3.66
C LYS A 43 -18.06 4.70 -3.74
N LEU A 44 -17.60 4.17 -2.60
CA LEU A 44 -16.96 2.85 -2.53
C LEU A 44 -17.85 1.74 -3.10
N SER A 45 -19.16 1.81 -2.87
CA SER A 45 -20.17 0.88 -3.41
C SER A 45 -20.26 0.89 -4.96
N GLU A 46 -19.84 1.97 -5.62
CA GLU A 46 -19.86 2.12 -7.08
C GLU A 46 -18.54 1.68 -7.73
N VAL A 47 -17.48 1.45 -6.94
CA VAL A 47 -16.16 1.06 -7.47
C VAL A 47 -16.21 -0.34 -8.09
N LEU A 48 -15.86 -0.45 -9.36
CA LEU A 48 -15.78 -1.73 -10.08
C LEU A 48 -14.49 -2.48 -9.79
N ALA A 49 -13.38 -1.78 -9.64
CA ALA A 49 -12.07 -2.36 -9.36
C ALA A 49 -11.98 -2.98 -7.94
N ASP A 50 -10.99 -3.83 -7.69
CA ASP A 50 -10.69 -4.37 -6.36
C ASP A 50 -9.96 -3.31 -5.53
N LEU A 51 -10.71 -2.62 -4.68
CA LEU A 51 -10.23 -1.54 -3.82
C LEU A 51 -10.48 -1.88 -2.35
N THR A 52 -9.42 -1.80 -1.54
CA THR A 52 -9.49 -1.94 -0.08
C THR A 52 -9.23 -0.57 0.56
N VAL A 53 -10.06 -0.20 1.53
CA VAL A 53 -9.88 1.03 2.32
C VAL A 53 -9.54 0.64 3.75
N ILE A 54 -8.42 1.16 4.27
CA ILE A 54 -8.01 1.04 5.67
C ILE A 54 -8.21 2.42 6.29
N THR A 55 -9.12 2.49 7.26
CA THR A 55 -9.51 3.75 7.90
C THR A 55 -8.60 4.09 9.08
N ARG A 56 -8.68 5.34 9.57
CA ARG A 56 -8.00 5.77 10.80
C ARG A 56 -8.34 4.87 11.99
N ALA A 57 -9.59 4.47 12.13
CA ALA A 57 -10.04 3.57 13.18
C ALA A 57 -9.37 2.19 13.09
N ASP A 58 -9.16 1.64 11.87
CA ASP A 58 -8.42 0.39 11.67
C ASP A 58 -6.94 0.54 12.05
N ILE A 59 -6.31 1.67 11.70
CA ILE A 59 -4.91 1.99 12.03
C ILE A 59 -4.72 2.05 13.56
N GLU A 60 -5.60 2.75 14.25
CA GLU A 60 -5.53 2.92 15.70
C GLU A 60 -5.77 1.61 16.45
N ARG A 61 -6.75 0.80 16.01
CA ARG A 61 -7.02 -0.51 16.64
C ARG A 61 -5.85 -1.47 16.54
N GLN A 62 -5.16 -1.49 15.41
CA GLN A 62 -4.08 -2.47 15.18
C GLN A 62 -2.74 -2.03 15.78
N ALA A 63 -2.52 -0.72 15.98
CA ALA A 63 -1.26 -0.14 16.46
C ALA A 63 0.00 -0.75 15.81
N SER A 64 -0.10 -1.04 14.51
CA SER A 64 0.96 -1.69 13.73
C SER A 64 2.30 -0.93 13.83
N ALA A 65 3.41 -1.66 13.75
CA ALA A 65 4.75 -1.08 13.87
C ALA A 65 5.13 -0.21 12.65
N SER A 66 4.55 -0.49 11.48
CA SER A 66 4.80 0.23 10.23
C SER A 66 3.59 0.15 9.29
N LEU A 67 3.59 0.97 8.23
CA LEU A 67 2.60 0.88 7.16
C LEU A 67 2.61 -0.49 6.47
N ALA A 68 3.78 -1.08 6.27
CA ALA A 68 3.90 -2.41 5.67
C ALA A 68 3.22 -3.50 6.54
N ASP A 69 3.38 -3.43 7.87
CA ASP A 69 2.69 -4.32 8.80
C ASP A 69 1.17 -4.12 8.76
N LEU A 70 0.72 -2.86 8.68
CA LEU A 70 -0.70 -2.53 8.53
C LEU A 70 -1.31 -3.15 7.26
N LEU A 71 -0.64 -3.00 6.11
CA LEU A 71 -1.09 -3.57 4.84
C LEU A 71 -1.12 -5.10 4.88
N ARG A 72 -0.11 -5.73 5.46
CA ARG A 72 -0.06 -7.18 5.67
C ARG A 72 -1.20 -7.66 6.57
N ASN A 73 -1.41 -7.01 7.72
CA ASN A 73 -2.42 -7.40 8.72
C ASN A 73 -3.86 -7.25 8.19
N ASN A 74 -4.07 -6.39 7.17
CA ASN A 74 -5.35 -6.25 6.47
C ASN A 74 -5.46 -7.11 5.20
N GLY A 75 -4.52 -8.02 4.95
CA GLY A 75 -4.55 -8.90 3.77
C GLY A 75 -4.42 -8.16 2.44
N CYS A 76 -3.84 -6.97 2.44
CA CYS A 76 -3.66 -6.19 1.21
C CYS A 76 -2.48 -6.69 0.38
N ALA A 77 -1.39 -7.10 1.04
CA ALA A 77 -0.14 -7.49 0.39
C ALA A 77 0.63 -8.52 1.23
N GLU A 78 1.43 -9.33 0.57
CA GLU A 78 2.48 -10.11 1.22
C GLU A 78 3.69 -9.22 1.53
N MET A 79 4.23 -9.33 2.75
CA MET A 79 5.38 -8.53 3.19
C MET A 79 6.63 -9.42 3.34
N VAL A 80 7.74 -8.93 2.83
CA VAL A 80 9.08 -9.49 3.05
C VAL A 80 9.98 -8.38 3.59
N ARG A 81 10.66 -8.64 4.70
CA ARG A 81 11.50 -7.67 5.38
C ARG A 81 12.86 -8.28 5.75
N ASN A 82 13.91 -7.50 5.61
CA ASN A 82 15.28 -7.89 5.94
C ASN A 82 15.60 -7.46 7.39
N GLY A 83 14.88 -8.03 8.38
CA GLY A 83 15.08 -7.73 9.81
C GLY A 83 13.95 -6.91 10.45
N GLY A 84 14.31 -5.84 11.16
CA GLY A 84 13.41 -5.02 11.97
C GLY A 84 12.54 -4.01 11.18
N PRO A 85 11.66 -3.24 11.85
CA PRO A 85 10.73 -2.31 11.20
C PRO A 85 11.39 -1.18 10.38
N ALA A 86 12.65 -0.85 10.64
CA ALA A 86 13.42 0.15 9.89
C ALA A 86 14.24 -0.44 8.73
N SER A 87 14.22 -1.76 8.55
CA SER A 87 14.97 -2.44 7.50
C SER A 87 14.22 -2.41 6.16
N THR A 88 14.96 -2.64 5.07
CA THR A 88 14.41 -2.74 3.72
C THR A 88 13.23 -3.71 3.68
N THR A 89 12.11 -3.20 3.21
CA THR A 89 10.83 -3.92 3.17
C THR A 89 10.28 -3.94 1.75
N SER A 90 9.84 -5.11 1.30
CA SER A 90 9.16 -5.33 0.04
C SER A 90 7.71 -5.72 0.29
N LEU A 91 6.80 -5.17 -0.50
CA LEU A 91 5.39 -5.56 -0.52
C LEU A 91 5.02 -6.10 -1.90
N TYR A 92 4.31 -7.22 -1.91
CA TYR A 92 3.86 -7.89 -3.13
C TYR A 92 2.34 -7.90 -3.17
N LEU A 93 1.76 -7.10 -4.08
CA LEU A 93 0.33 -7.11 -4.36
C LEU A 93 0.04 -8.20 -5.40
N ARG A 94 -0.73 -9.24 -5.03
CA ARG A 94 -1.05 -10.38 -5.92
C ARG A 94 0.21 -11.00 -6.57
N GLY A 95 1.33 -11.00 -5.84
CA GLY A 95 2.62 -11.50 -6.30
C GLY A 95 3.39 -10.57 -7.23
N ALA A 96 2.88 -9.38 -7.57
CA ALA A 96 3.61 -8.35 -8.29
C ALA A 96 4.72 -7.77 -7.40
N GLU A 97 5.85 -7.40 -8.01
CA GLU A 97 6.99 -6.87 -7.25
C GLU A 97 6.70 -5.49 -6.66
N THR A 98 7.42 -5.13 -5.60
CA THR A 98 7.35 -3.80 -4.95
C THR A 98 7.39 -2.66 -5.96
N ARG A 99 8.24 -2.76 -6.97
CA ARG A 99 8.40 -1.76 -8.03
C ARG A 99 7.23 -1.72 -9.05
N HIS A 100 6.32 -2.68 -9.00
CA HIS A 100 5.08 -2.71 -9.78
C HIS A 100 3.90 -2.07 -9.04
N THR A 101 4.13 -1.56 -7.85
CA THR A 101 3.12 -0.89 -7.02
C THR A 101 3.46 0.58 -6.91
N LEU A 102 2.63 1.43 -7.50
CA LEU A 102 2.75 2.87 -7.36
C LEU A 102 2.29 3.29 -5.96
N VAL A 103 3.09 4.09 -5.27
CA VAL A 103 2.76 4.63 -3.96
C VAL A 103 2.64 6.14 -4.02
N LEU A 104 1.53 6.65 -3.51
CA LEU A 104 1.22 8.08 -3.47
C LEU A 104 0.94 8.51 -2.03
N VAL A 105 1.46 9.66 -1.61
CA VAL A 105 1.06 10.35 -0.39
C VAL A 105 0.39 11.66 -0.78
N ASP A 106 -0.89 11.79 -0.48
CA ASP A 106 -1.73 12.93 -0.89
C ASP A 106 -1.61 13.29 -2.39
N GLY A 107 -1.41 12.26 -3.23
CA GLY A 107 -1.25 12.39 -4.68
C GLY A 107 0.18 12.64 -5.15
N VAL A 108 1.17 12.74 -4.27
CA VAL A 108 2.59 12.83 -4.61
C VAL A 108 3.21 11.44 -4.68
N ARG A 109 3.90 11.11 -5.76
CA ARG A 109 4.65 9.85 -5.91
C ARG A 109 5.84 9.83 -4.94
N VAL A 110 6.02 8.71 -4.23
CA VAL A 110 7.10 8.50 -3.26
C VAL A 110 7.95 7.26 -3.60
N ASP A 111 8.27 7.11 -4.88
CA ASP A 111 9.06 5.98 -5.38
C ASP A 111 10.55 6.31 -5.38
N SER A 112 11.39 5.26 -5.38
CA SER A 112 12.83 5.35 -5.54
C SER A 112 13.26 4.95 -6.94
N GLN A 113 14.06 5.76 -7.61
CA GLN A 113 14.68 5.43 -8.90
C GLN A 113 15.93 4.54 -8.74
N SER A 114 16.29 4.21 -7.49
CA SER A 114 17.32 3.22 -7.16
C SER A 114 16.71 1.82 -7.04
N THR A 115 15.83 1.60 -6.10
CA THR A 115 15.22 0.28 -5.85
C THR A 115 14.01 -0.01 -6.74
N GLY A 116 13.37 1.03 -7.29
CA GLY A 116 12.19 0.91 -8.13
C GLY A 116 10.93 0.57 -7.31
N GLY A 117 10.57 1.42 -6.37
CA GLY A 117 9.39 1.28 -5.52
C GLY A 117 9.54 2.15 -4.29
N ALA A 118 8.51 2.23 -3.46
CA ALA A 118 8.55 3.07 -2.28
C ALA A 118 9.44 2.47 -1.18
N SER A 119 10.12 3.34 -0.44
CA SER A 119 10.84 3.00 0.79
C SER A 119 9.84 2.89 1.94
N TRP A 120 9.19 1.74 2.06
CA TRP A 120 8.08 1.49 3.00
C TRP A 120 8.40 1.80 4.46
N GLN A 121 9.65 1.62 4.87
CA GLN A 121 10.14 1.95 6.21
C GLN A 121 10.15 3.46 6.48
N GLY A 122 10.19 4.28 5.44
CA GLY A 122 10.22 5.74 5.51
C GLY A 122 8.83 6.39 5.48
N ILE A 123 7.73 5.65 5.34
CA ILE A 123 6.38 6.23 5.26
C ILE A 123 5.76 6.33 6.65
N PRO A 124 5.41 7.55 7.13
CA PRO A 124 4.92 7.78 8.48
C PRO A 124 3.50 7.24 8.70
N LEU A 125 3.33 6.34 9.70
CA LEU A 125 2.03 5.75 10.02
C LEU A 125 1.16 6.66 10.89
N ALA A 126 1.75 7.42 11.81
CA ALA A 126 1.03 8.24 12.79
C ALA A 126 0.18 9.35 12.14
N GLN A 127 0.58 9.79 10.95
CA GLN A 127 -0.01 10.92 10.22
C GLN A 127 -1.12 10.50 9.25
N ILE A 128 -1.34 9.19 9.07
CA ILE A 128 -2.26 8.64 8.08
C ILE A 128 -3.71 8.73 8.58
N GLU A 129 -4.59 9.29 7.77
CA GLU A 129 -6.04 9.28 7.95
C GLU A 129 -6.66 8.01 7.37
N ARG A 130 -6.29 7.65 6.15
CA ARG A 130 -6.70 6.42 5.50
C ARG A 130 -5.72 5.99 4.43
N VAL A 131 -5.76 4.70 4.10
CA VAL A 131 -5.03 4.11 2.97
C VAL A 131 -6.03 3.46 2.03
N GLU A 132 -5.93 3.78 0.74
CA GLU A 132 -6.68 3.14 -0.33
C GLU A 132 -5.72 2.25 -1.12
N VAL A 133 -6.01 0.95 -1.21
CA VAL A 133 -5.20 -0.04 -1.92
C VAL A 133 -5.99 -0.56 -3.10
N LEU A 134 -5.63 -0.11 -4.29
CA LEU A 134 -6.17 -0.57 -5.57
C LEU A 134 -5.32 -1.73 -6.07
N LYS A 135 -5.90 -2.91 -6.19
CA LYS A 135 -5.23 -4.11 -6.73
C LYS A 135 -5.51 -4.24 -8.23
N GLY A 136 -4.52 -4.69 -8.99
CA GLY A 136 -4.58 -4.79 -10.44
C GLY A 136 -4.03 -3.55 -11.16
N PRO A 137 -3.84 -3.61 -12.49
CA PRO A 137 -3.19 -2.56 -13.25
C PRO A 137 -4.02 -1.28 -13.30
N ALA A 138 -3.35 -0.16 -13.08
CA ALA A 138 -3.94 1.16 -13.08
C ALA A 138 -3.14 2.18 -13.93
N SER A 139 -2.31 1.69 -14.87
CA SER A 139 -1.46 2.56 -15.69
C SER A 139 -2.26 3.48 -16.61
N ALA A 140 -3.45 3.09 -17.05
CA ALA A 140 -4.35 3.96 -17.80
C ALA A 140 -4.84 5.20 -17.01
N ILE A 141 -4.68 5.17 -15.68
CA ILE A 141 -5.08 6.27 -14.79
C ILE A 141 -3.84 6.99 -14.25
N TYR A 142 -2.79 6.24 -13.86
CA TYR A 142 -1.64 6.76 -13.11
C TYR A 142 -0.31 6.73 -13.87
N GLY A 143 -0.26 6.12 -15.05
CA GLY A 143 0.96 5.97 -15.85
C GLY A 143 1.86 4.83 -15.36
N SER A 144 3.16 4.96 -15.62
CA SER A 144 4.18 3.97 -15.29
C SER A 144 4.13 3.55 -13.81
N ASP A 145 4.55 2.30 -13.56
CA ASP A 145 4.73 1.65 -12.26
C ASP A 145 3.44 1.08 -11.61
N ALA A 146 2.25 1.49 -12.07
CA ALA A 146 0.97 0.95 -11.61
C ALA A 146 0.58 -0.37 -12.31
N VAL A 147 1.50 -1.35 -12.36
CA VAL A 147 1.32 -2.65 -13.02
C VAL A 147 0.62 -3.67 -12.11
N GLY A 148 0.98 -3.66 -10.83
CA GLY A 148 0.40 -4.55 -9.81
C GLY A 148 -0.71 -3.89 -8.99
N GLY A 149 -0.69 -2.55 -8.92
CA GLY A 149 -1.66 -1.76 -8.18
C GLY A 149 -1.17 -0.39 -7.78
N VAL A 150 -2.00 0.27 -6.96
CA VAL A 150 -1.72 1.60 -6.41
C VAL A 150 -2.02 1.57 -4.90
N VAL A 151 -1.11 2.12 -4.10
CA VAL A 151 -1.35 2.41 -2.68
C VAL A 151 -1.37 3.91 -2.52
N GLN A 152 -2.53 4.47 -2.23
CA GLN A 152 -2.69 5.89 -1.98
C GLN A 152 -2.93 6.15 -0.50
N ILE A 153 -2.08 6.98 0.07
CA ILE A 153 -2.04 7.34 1.48
C ILE A 153 -2.58 8.76 1.58
N PHE A 154 -3.55 8.95 2.47
CA PHE A 154 -4.11 10.26 2.77
C PHE A 154 -3.72 10.64 4.19
N THR A 155 -3.09 11.81 4.34
CA THR A 155 -2.79 12.37 5.66
C THR A 155 -4.03 13.02 6.27
N ARG A 156 -3.99 13.27 7.58
CA ARG A 156 -5.08 13.92 8.30
C ARG A 156 -5.44 15.26 7.68
N LYS A 157 -6.74 15.56 7.67
CA LYS A 157 -7.30 16.84 7.21
C LYS A 157 -7.79 17.65 8.41
N GLY A 158 -7.75 18.96 8.30
CA GLY A 158 -8.53 19.85 9.13
C GLY A 158 -10.03 19.69 8.84
N GLY A 159 -10.86 20.13 9.74
CA GLY A 159 -12.32 20.08 9.61
C GLY A 159 -12.97 21.00 10.64
N ASN A 160 -14.31 21.08 10.61
CA ASN A 160 -15.09 21.98 11.48
C ASN A 160 -14.94 21.63 12.98
N ASN A 161 -14.54 20.41 13.30
CA ASN A 161 -14.25 20.01 14.68
C ASN A 161 -12.75 20.18 14.93
N ALA A 162 -12.38 21.25 15.63
CA ALA A 162 -11.03 21.42 16.12
C ALA A 162 -10.71 20.37 17.20
N GLY A 163 -9.50 19.86 17.20
CA GLY A 163 -9.09 18.84 18.15
C GLY A 163 -7.57 18.71 18.28
N VAL A 164 -7.19 18.11 19.38
CA VAL A 164 -5.83 17.67 19.68
C VAL A 164 -5.86 16.16 19.83
N ASP A 165 -4.81 15.49 19.39
CA ASP A 165 -4.65 14.05 19.56
C ASP A 165 -3.22 13.79 20.00
N LEU A 166 -3.02 13.34 21.24
CA LEU A 166 -1.72 13.07 21.83
C LEU A 166 -1.64 11.59 22.24
N GLY A 167 -0.55 10.94 21.86
CA GLY A 167 -0.29 9.55 22.14
C GLY A 167 1.10 9.32 22.75
N VAL A 168 1.18 8.44 23.73
CA VAL A 168 2.43 7.90 24.24
C VAL A 168 2.32 6.39 24.31
N ALA A 169 3.41 5.68 24.02
CA ALA A 169 3.42 4.23 24.11
C ALA A 169 4.79 3.72 24.55
N ALA A 170 4.77 2.60 25.29
CA ALA A 170 5.96 1.87 25.70
C ALA A 170 5.75 0.37 25.50
N GLY A 171 6.81 -0.34 25.17
CA GLY A 171 6.74 -1.78 24.92
C GLY A 171 8.04 -2.52 25.17
N ASN A 172 8.00 -3.82 24.94
CA ASN A 172 9.22 -4.62 24.98
C ASN A 172 10.17 -4.21 23.83
N LEU A 173 11.33 -4.83 23.72
CA LEU A 173 12.41 -4.47 22.79
C LEU A 173 12.86 -3.00 22.93
N GLY A 174 12.72 -2.41 24.13
CA GLY A 174 13.06 -1.00 24.39
C GLY A 174 12.24 -0.01 23.55
N THR A 175 11.03 -0.39 23.14
CA THR A 175 10.16 0.44 22.31
C THR A 175 9.56 1.58 23.12
N ALA A 176 9.67 2.81 22.60
CA ALA A 176 9.00 4.00 23.13
C ALA A 176 8.53 4.87 21.95
N LYS A 177 7.28 5.36 22.04
CA LYS A 177 6.67 6.21 21.01
C LYS A 177 5.99 7.41 21.66
N ILE A 178 6.04 8.54 20.97
CA ILE A 178 5.23 9.72 21.26
C ILE A 178 4.75 10.30 19.94
N ASP A 179 3.49 10.61 19.85
CA ASP A 179 2.92 11.27 18.68
C ASP A 179 1.89 12.33 19.10
N GLY A 180 1.73 13.33 18.25
CA GLY A 180 0.75 14.38 18.47
C GLY A 180 0.26 14.97 17.16
N ALA A 181 -1.00 15.40 17.17
CA ALA A 181 -1.61 16.15 16.09
C ALA A 181 -2.53 17.24 16.62
N VAL A 182 -2.56 18.37 15.92
CA VAL A 182 -3.53 19.45 16.12
C VAL A 182 -4.20 19.70 14.77
N PHE A 183 -5.51 19.78 14.76
CA PHE A 183 -6.29 19.96 13.54
C PHE A 183 -7.55 20.77 13.81
N GLY A 184 -8.07 21.43 12.77
CA GLY A 184 -9.27 22.25 12.91
C GLY A 184 -9.51 23.15 11.71
N SER A 185 -10.39 24.12 11.89
CA SER A 185 -10.64 25.19 10.93
C SER A 185 -10.78 26.54 11.62
N ALA A 186 -10.40 27.61 10.92
CA ALA A 186 -10.53 28.99 11.37
C ALA A 186 -10.80 29.91 10.16
N GLY A 187 -12.00 30.44 10.08
CA GLY A 187 -12.44 31.25 8.94
C GLY A 187 -12.41 30.45 7.64
N ILE A 188 -11.67 30.93 6.66
CA ILE A 188 -11.49 30.26 5.35
C ILE A 188 -10.46 29.14 5.38
N PHE A 189 -9.70 28.99 6.47
CA PHE A 189 -8.61 28.05 6.59
C PHE A 189 -9.03 26.79 7.34
N ASP A 190 -8.50 25.65 6.90
CA ASP A 190 -8.43 24.40 7.64
C ASP A 190 -6.97 23.94 7.75
N TYR A 191 -6.63 23.30 8.85
CA TYR A 191 -5.27 22.90 9.14
C TYR A 191 -5.20 21.56 9.84
N ALA A 192 -4.11 20.84 9.60
CA ALA A 192 -3.68 19.70 10.37
C ALA A 192 -2.16 19.67 10.44
N VAL A 193 -1.62 19.61 11.65
CA VAL A 193 -0.18 19.50 11.91
C VAL A 193 0.03 18.30 12.78
N SER A 194 0.99 17.44 12.45
CA SER A 194 1.32 16.28 13.28
C SER A 194 2.83 16.07 13.35
N ALA A 195 3.27 15.49 14.48
CA ALA A 195 4.63 15.05 14.69
C ALA A 195 4.64 13.73 15.45
N ALA A 196 5.65 12.89 15.20
CA ALA A 196 5.86 11.67 15.93
C ALA A 196 7.35 11.37 16.09
N PHE A 197 7.66 10.69 17.18
CA PHE A 197 8.97 10.11 17.43
C PHE A 197 8.77 8.71 17.97
N ASP A 198 9.49 7.74 17.39
CA ASP A 198 9.56 6.39 17.94
C ASP A 198 10.98 5.85 17.92
N ARG A 199 11.27 4.93 18.83
CA ARG A 199 12.52 4.21 18.94
C ARG A 199 12.30 2.79 19.44
N SER A 200 13.25 1.93 19.12
CA SER A 200 13.35 0.59 19.68
C SER A 200 14.82 0.18 19.77
N THR A 201 15.21 -0.60 20.78
CA THR A 201 16.52 -1.25 20.80
C THR A 201 16.55 -2.50 19.93
N GLY A 202 15.39 -2.90 19.38
CA GLY A 202 15.27 -3.97 18.40
C GLY A 202 15.60 -5.37 18.91
N PHE A 203 15.89 -6.22 17.96
CA PHE A 203 16.33 -7.61 18.13
C PHE A 203 17.41 -7.89 17.11
N ASN A 204 18.14 -9.00 17.22
CA ASN A 204 19.10 -9.38 16.18
C ASN A 204 18.38 -9.62 14.85
N ALA A 205 18.62 -8.76 13.85
CA ALA A 205 17.93 -8.77 12.55
C ALA A 205 18.43 -9.87 11.63
N THR A 206 19.65 -10.41 11.89
CA THR A 206 20.23 -11.48 11.08
C THR A 206 20.21 -12.82 11.81
N THR A 207 20.39 -13.91 11.09
CA THR A 207 20.50 -15.27 11.64
C THR A 207 21.85 -15.88 11.26
N PRO A 208 22.31 -16.94 11.97
CA PRO A 208 23.56 -17.65 11.59
C PRO A 208 23.60 -18.14 10.13
N ASP A 209 22.43 -18.30 9.49
CA ASP A 209 22.30 -18.64 8.07
C ASP A 209 22.80 -17.51 7.14
N SER A 210 22.86 -16.27 7.64
CA SER A 210 23.46 -15.15 6.91
C SER A 210 24.98 -15.28 6.95
N THR A 211 25.52 -15.97 5.97
CA THR A 211 26.96 -16.28 5.92
C THR A 211 27.86 -15.05 5.78
N PHE A 212 27.31 -13.95 5.30
CA PHE A 212 28.04 -12.72 5.02
C PHE A 212 27.87 -11.65 6.12
N SER A 213 26.66 -11.46 6.64
CA SER A 213 26.29 -10.28 7.45
C SER A 213 25.82 -10.60 8.87
N TYR A 214 26.00 -11.83 9.38
CA TYR A 214 25.57 -12.16 10.73
C TYR A 214 26.48 -11.55 11.81
N VAL A 215 25.92 -10.70 12.67
CA VAL A 215 26.51 -10.24 13.94
C VAL A 215 25.48 -10.51 15.05
N PRO A 216 25.89 -11.13 16.19
CA PRO A 216 24.95 -11.51 17.26
C PRO A 216 24.67 -10.35 18.23
N ASP A 217 24.14 -9.23 17.76
CA ASP A 217 23.76 -8.06 18.54
C ASP A 217 22.31 -7.64 18.27
N ARG A 218 21.90 -6.46 18.65
CA ARG A 218 20.54 -5.95 18.47
C ARG A 218 20.53 -4.80 17.47
N ASP A 219 19.67 -4.93 16.48
CA ASP A 219 19.43 -3.90 15.49
C ASP A 219 18.21 -3.06 15.85
N GLY A 220 18.48 -1.92 16.47
CA GLY A 220 17.46 -0.97 16.85
C GLY A 220 17.19 0.09 15.78
N TYR A 221 16.31 1.02 16.13
CA TYR A 221 16.04 2.17 15.26
C TYR A 221 15.55 3.40 16.02
N ARG A 222 15.65 4.56 15.36
CA ARG A 222 15.02 5.83 15.74
C ARG A 222 14.32 6.41 14.52
N ARG A 223 13.08 6.89 14.72
CA ARG A 223 12.29 7.52 13.65
C ARG A 223 11.74 8.85 14.14
N ARG A 224 11.76 9.87 13.27
CA ARG A 224 11.18 11.19 13.48
C ARG A 224 10.32 11.52 12.28
N GLU A 225 9.11 11.96 12.51
CA GLU A 225 8.11 12.19 11.48
C GLU A 225 7.40 13.52 11.74
N GLY A 226 7.04 14.22 10.66
CA GLY A 226 6.23 15.44 10.73
C GLY A 226 5.38 15.59 9.48
N SER A 227 4.17 16.13 9.62
CA SER A 227 3.35 16.55 8.48
C SER A 227 2.59 17.83 8.77
N LEU A 228 2.30 18.54 7.69
CA LEU A 228 1.53 19.75 7.64
C LEU A 228 0.53 19.66 6.49
N ARG A 229 -0.71 20.01 6.75
CA ARG A 229 -1.73 20.28 5.74
C ARG A 229 -2.39 21.60 6.07
N LEU A 230 -2.45 22.50 5.10
CA LEU A 230 -3.15 23.76 5.17
C LEU A 230 -4.08 23.87 3.95
N GLY A 231 -5.35 24.08 4.19
CA GLY A 231 -6.35 24.35 3.16
C GLY A 231 -6.91 25.76 3.32
N ALA A 232 -7.29 26.39 2.22
CA ALA A 232 -7.96 27.67 2.20
C ALA A 232 -9.10 27.66 1.18
N GLN A 233 -10.33 27.91 1.62
CA GLN A 233 -11.46 28.18 0.76
C GLN A 233 -11.43 29.64 0.33
N ILE A 234 -10.69 29.95 -0.75
CA ILE A 234 -10.40 31.32 -1.20
C ILE A 234 -11.67 32.02 -1.69
N ALA A 235 -12.55 31.25 -2.33
CA ALA A 235 -13.87 31.66 -2.77
C ALA A 235 -14.77 30.43 -2.75
N GLU A 236 -16.09 30.58 -2.91
CA GLU A 236 -17.06 29.48 -2.87
C GLU A 236 -16.67 28.31 -3.81
N ALA A 237 -16.16 28.63 -4.99
CA ALA A 237 -15.76 27.67 -6.02
C ALA A 237 -14.24 27.36 -6.05
N HIS A 238 -13.42 27.98 -5.22
CA HIS A 238 -11.97 27.90 -5.33
C HIS A 238 -11.31 27.56 -4.00
N ARG A 239 -10.59 26.44 -3.99
CA ARG A 239 -9.82 25.96 -2.84
C ARG A 239 -8.34 25.79 -3.18
N ALA A 240 -7.47 26.34 -2.35
CA ALA A 240 -6.04 26.06 -2.36
C ALA A 240 -5.67 25.11 -1.20
N GLU A 241 -4.66 24.27 -1.43
CA GLU A 241 -4.17 23.34 -0.41
C GLU A 241 -2.66 23.14 -0.53
N VAL A 242 -1.99 23.16 0.62
CA VAL A 242 -0.57 22.78 0.76
C VAL A 242 -0.50 21.57 1.67
N VAL A 243 0.25 20.56 1.25
CA VAL A 243 0.58 19.39 2.07
C VAL A 243 2.08 19.21 2.07
N ALA A 244 2.66 18.91 3.21
CA ALA A 244 4.06 18.55 3.34
C ALA A 244 4.22 17.43 4.37
N MET A 245 5.11 16.49 4.11
CA MET A 245 5.52 15.49 5.09
C MET A 245 7.03 15.27 5.04
N ARG A 246 7.59 14.91 6.18
CA ARG A 246 8.96 14.48 6.31
C ARG A 246 9.06 13.31 7.29
N SER A 247 9.85 12.31 6.92
CA SER A 247 10.24 11.20 7.77
C SER A 247 11.75 11.00 7.72
N HIS A 248 12.36 10.80 8.88
CA HIS A 248 13.76 10.44 9.04
C HIS A 248 13.87 9.17 9.88
N VAL A 249 14.45 8.12 9.31
CA VAL A 249 14.67 6.83 9.95
C VAL A 249 16.17 6.56 10.01
N ASN A 250 16.67 6.29 11.22
CA ASN A 250 18.00 5.77 11.46
C ASN A 250 17.83 4.34 12.00
N GLY A 251 18.24 3.35 11.23
CA GLY A 251 18.13 1.93 11.58
C GLY A 251 19.49 1.25 11.59
N GLN A 252 19.74 0.43 12.60
CA GLN A 252 20.92 -0.44 12.66
C GLN A 252 20.76 -1.63 11.73
N TYR A 253 21.85 -2.15 11.21
CA TYR A 253 21.90 -3.35 10.39
C TYR A 253 23.32 -3.94 10.40
N ASP A 254 23.46 -5.22 10.07
CA ASP A 254 24.74 -5.90 9.93
C ASP A 254 25.24 -5.82 8.49
N ALA A 255 26.29 -5.05 8.24
CA ALA A 255 26.90 -5.00 6.91
C ALA A 255 27.83 -6.20 6.65
N SER A 256 28.61 -6.63 7.64
CA SER A 256 29.57 -7.73 7.47
C SER A 256 29.95 -8.41 8.79
N ARG A 257 29.84 -9.74 8.83
CA ARG A 257 30.28 -10.55 9.97
C ARG A 257 31.80 -10.48 10.24
N SER A 258 32.60 -10.04 9.26
CA SER A 258 34.05 -9.85 9.45
C SER A 258 34.39 -8.55 10.20
N LYS A 259 33.39 -7.70 10.46
CA LYS A 259 33.51 -6.43 11.17
C LYS A 259 32.49 -6.31 12.30
N PRO A 260 32.46 -7.25 13.28
CA PRO A 260 31.39 -7.34 14.28
C PRO A 260 31.37 -6.18 15.29
N LEU A 261 32.39 -5.34 15.32
CA LEU A 261 32.47 -4.17 16.22
C LEU A 261 32.08 -2.85 15.51
N VAL A 262 31.69 -2.92 14.25
CA VAL A 262 31.22 -1.75 13.51
C VAL A 262 29.71 -1.64 13.69
N ASP A 263 29.27 -0.50 14.21
CA ASP A 263 27.85 -0.16 14.33
C ASP A 263 27.37 0.43 13.00
N ASP A 264 26.83 -0.43 12.14
CA ASP A 264 26.38 -0.05 10.81
C ASP A 264 24.96 0.51 10.86
N HIS A 265 24.73 1.65 10.19
CA HIS A 265 23.46 2.31 10.14
C HIS A 265 22.97 2.57 8.71
N THR A 266 21.67 2.47 8.53
CA THR A 266 20.95 3.02 7.38
C THR A 266 20.25 4.31 7.80
N LEU A 267 20.42 5.37 7.00
CA LEU A 267 19.72 6.64 7.15
C LEU A 267 18.76 6.79 5.97
N GLN A 268 17.46 6.83 6.25
CA GLN A 268 16.41 6.98 5.24
C GLN A 268 15.64 8.28 5.49
N ASP A 269 15.72 9.23 4.55
CA ASP A 269 14.87 10.42 4.53
C ASP A 269 13.82 10.27 3.43
N THR A 270 12.56 10.49 3.76
CA THR A 270 11.45 10.53 2.81
C THR A 270 10.71 11.85 3.01
N ASP A 271 10.78 12.72 2.01
CA ASP A 271 10.12 14.02 1.98
C ASP A 271 9.08 14.03 0.85
N ALA A 272 7.90 14.61 1.08
CA ALA A 272 6.93 14.90 0.03
C ALA A 272 6.22 16.22 0.31
N ALA A 273 6.01 17.02 -0.73
CA ALA A 273 5.26 18.27 -0.66
C ALA A 273 4.35 18.44 -1.87
N ARG A 274 3.19 19.03 -1.67
CA ARG A 274 2.21 19.30 -2.73
C ARG A 274 1.56 20.65 -2.52
N LEU A 275 1.42 21.40 -3.61
CA LEU A 275 0.53 22.54 -3.75
C LEU A 275 -0.58 22.16 -4.73
N ALA A 276 -1.83 22.43 -4.38
CA ALA A 276 -2.97 22.16 -5.25
C ALA A 276 -3.96 23.32 -5.23
N TRP A 277 -4.55 23.59 -6.39
CA TRP A 277 -5.67 24.49 -6.57
C TRP A 277 -6.81 23.74 -7.24
N THR A 278 -7.94 23.66 -6.56
CA THR A 278 -9.18 23.03 -7.05
C THR A 278 -10.19 24.12 -7.38
N ALA A 279 -10.77 24.06 -8.56
CA ALA A 279 -11.75 25.02 -9.05
C ALA A 279 -13.02 24.30 -9.53
N GLN A 280 -14.18 24.71 -9.02
CA GLN A 280 -15.49 24.31 -9.46
C GLN A 280 -16.03 25.38 -10.41
N TRP A 281 -15.78 25.23 -11.72
CA TRP A 281 -16.14 26.24 -12.74
C TRP A 281 -17.65 26.32 -13.00
N ALA A 282 -18.32 25.18 -12.85
CA ALA A 282 -19.75 25.02 -12.96
C ALA A 282 -20.18 23.82 -12.11
N PRO A 283 -21.46 23.63 -11.79
CA PRO A 283 -21.91 22.44 -11.04
C PRO A 283 -21.45 21.11 -11.66
N ALA A 284 -21.25 21.09 -12.98
CA ALA A 284 -20.82 19.91 -13.73
C ALA A 284 -19.30 19.81 -13.98
N LEU A 285 -18.50 20.89 -13.78
CA LEU A 285 -17.09 20.94 -14.16
C LEU A 285 -16.19 21.31 -12.98
N GLN A 286 -15.35 20.37 -12.57
CA GLN A 286 -14.29 20.61 -11.60
C GLN A 286 -12.92 20.31 -12.20
N THR A 287 -11.93 21.13 -11.88
CA THR A 287 -10.53 20.89 -12.22
C THR A 287 -9.64 21.06 -11.00
N GLN A 288 -8.48 20.41 -11.01
CA GLN A 288 -7.44 20.57 -10.03
C GLN A 288 -6.09 20.67 -10.73
N LEU A 289 -5.39 21.78 -10.51
CA LEU A 289 -3.98 21.96 -10.87
C LEU A 289 -3.14 21.67 -9.63
N SER A 290 -2.12 20.85 -9.77
CA SER A 290 -1.22 20.54 -8.66
C SER A 290 0.23 20.48 -9.11
N TYR A 291 1.11 20.88 -8.18
CA TYR A 291 2.55 20.66 -8.22
C TYR A 291 2.93 19.80 -7.02
N GLY A 292 3.65 18.71 -7.26
CA GLY A 292 4.17 17.82 -6.23
C GLY A 292 5.67 17.60 -6.38
N GLU A 293 6.38 17.49 -5.26
CA GLU A 293 7.77 17.10 -5.23
C GLU A 293 7.99 16.08 -4.11
N SER A 294 8.77 15.02 -4.40
CA SER A 294 9.25 14.08 -3.40
C SER A 294 10.75 13.90 -3.48
N ARG A 295 11.32 13.53 -2.34
CA ARG A 295 12.73 13.16 -2.20
C ARG A 295 12.83 11.91 -1.35
N ASP A 296 13.50 10.90 -1.88
CA ASP A 296 13.90 9.67 -1.18
C ASP A 296 15.43 9.64 -1.12
N ARG A 297 16.00 9.71 0.09
CA ARG A 297 17.44 9.66 0.34
C ARG A 297 17.75 8.48 1.22
N TYR A 298 18.59 7.60 0.74
CA TYR A 298 19.12 6.46 1.48
C TYR A 298 20.64 6.55 1.56
N GLU A 299 21.18 6.38 2.77
CA GLU A 299 22.60 6.40 3.03
C GLU A 299 22.97 5.31 4.02
N THR A 300 24.15 4.72 3.87
CA THR A 300 24.76 3.83 4.86
C THR A 300 25.98 4.47 5.49
N THR A 301 26.24 4.15 6.76
CA THR A 301 27.38 4.65 7.53
C THR A 301 27.84 3.55 8.49
N PRO A 302 29.14 3.42 8.82
CA PRO A 302 30.27 4.24 8.40
C PRO A 302 30.78 3.95 6.98
N SER A 303 30.37 2.85 6.36
CA SER A 303 30.73 2.56 4.96
C SER A 303 29.78 3.32 4.03
N PRO A 304 30.22 4.42 3.38
CA PRO A 304 29.29 5.33 2.72
C PRO A 304 28.77 4.76 1.41
N TYR A 305 27.46 4.62 1.33
CA TYR A 305 26.71 4.47 0.08
C TYR A 305 25.59 5.50 0.11
N LEU A 306 25.46 6.31 -0.91
CA LEU A 306 24.44 7.35 -0.99
C LEU A 306 23.66 7.21 -2.29
N THR A 307 22.32 7.23 -2.16
CA THR A 307 21.40 7.35 -3.30
C THR A 307 20.29 8.34 -2.95
N ILE A 308 19.99 9.24 -3.89
CA ILE A 308 18.94 10.25 -3.73
C ILE A 308 18.08 10.23 -5.00
N THR A 309 16.80 9.95 -4.82
CA THR A 309 15.77 10.14 -5.85
C THR A 309 15.03 11.43 -5.60
N ARG A 310 14.76 12.22 -6.64
CA ARG A 310 13.84 13.36 -6.61
C ARG A 310 12.85 13.20 -7.76
N ILE A 311 11.57 13.33 -7.43
CA ILE A 311 10.48 13.27 -8.41
C ILE A 311 9.70 14.58 -8.31
N LYS A 312 9.51 15.26 -9.44
CA LYS A 312 8.64 16.43 -9.57
C LYS A 312 7.50 16.10 -10.49
N ASN A 313 6.32 16.58 -10.16
CA ASN A 313 5.12 16.32 -10.95
C ASN A 313 4.24 17.58 -11.00
N VAL A 314 3.85 17.99 -12.21
CA VAL A 314 2.77 18.95 -12.45
C VAL A 314 1.63 18.20 -13.07
N ALA A 315 0.43 18.31 -12.51
CA ALA A 315 -0.75 17.65 -13.06
C ALA A 315 -1.96 18.58 -13.08
N LEU A 316 -2.64 18.60 -14.22
CA LEU A 316 -4.00 19.11 -14.37
C LEU A 316 -4.92 17.91 -14.48
N THR A 317 -5.83 17.76 -13.52
CA THR A 317 -6.86 16.71 -13.52
C THR A 317 -8.22 17.36 -13.43
N GLY A 318 -9.25 16.69 -13.93
CA GLY A 318 -10.61 17.21 -13.82
C GLY A 318 -11.65 16.22 -14.28
N TYR A 319 -12.89 16.57 -14.04
CA TYR A 319 -14.03 15.82 -14.55
C TYR A 319 -15.14 16.77 -15.01
N TYR A 320 -15.92 16.28 -15.96
CA TYR A 320 -17.13 16.89 -16.45
C TYR A 320 -18.30 15.92 -16.34
N GLN A 321 -19.34 16.30 -15.60
CA GLN A 321 -20.57 15.54 -15.45
C GLN A 321 -21.46 15.80 -16.66
N LEU A 322 -21.56 14.83 -17.58
CA LEU A 322 -22.36 14.96 -18.81
C LEU A 322 -23.86 14.88 -18.51
N ALA A 323 -24.24 13.93 -17.63
CA ALA A 323 -25.59 13.69 -17.17
C ALA A 323 -25.52 12.89 -15.86
N PRO A 324 -26.63 12.72 -15.11
CA PRO A 324 -26.66 11.82 -13.97
C PRO A 324 -26.11 10.43 -14.33
N GLY A 325 -25.10 9.96 -13.59
CA GLY A 325 -24.42 8.69 -13.86
C GLY A 325 -23.44 8.67 -15.03
N GLN A 326 -23.19 9.82 -15.71
CA GLN A 326 -22.27 9.91 -16.85
C GLN A 326 -21.21 10.98 -16.62
N GLN A 327 -19.95 10.60 -16.52
CA GLN A 327 -18.84 11.50 -16.25
C GLN A 327 -17.68 11.24 -17.20
N VAL A 328 -17.08 12.30 -17.70
CA VAL A 328 -15.77 12.27 -18.38
C VAL A 328 -14.75 12.81 -17.40
N ASN A 329 -13.63 12.10 -17.21
CA ASN A 329 -12.47 12.60 -16.51
C ASN A 329 -11.30 12.78 -17.47
N PHE A 330 -10.39 13.69 -17.15
CA PHE A 330 -9.22 13.99 -17.98
C PHE A 330 -8.01 14.31 -17.11
N THR A 331 -6.83 14.08 -17.67
CA THR A 331 -5.56 14.37 -17.03
C THR A 331 -4.52 14.85 -18.06
N GLY A 332 -3.75 15.87 -17.68
CA GLY A 332 -2.51 16.25 -18.33
C GLY A 332 -1.41 16.27 -17.27
N GLU A 333 -0.26 15.68 -17.55
CA GLU A 333 0.77 15.47 -16.54
C GLU A 333 2.17 15.63 -17.12
N ARG A 334 3.08 16.27 -16.36
CA ARG A 334 4.51 16.26 -16.60
C ARG A 334 5.23 15.82 -15.33
N ALA A 335 6.02 14.75 -15.43
CA ALA A 335 6.84 14.23 -14.35
C ALA A 335 8.33 14.32 -14.73
N GLU A 336 9.16 14.63 -13.73
CA GLU A 336 10.63 14.67 -13.87
C GLU A 336 11.24 13.83 -12.76
N ASP A 337 12.01 12.80 -13.15
CA ASP A 337 12.75 11.93 -12.25
C ASP A 337 14.23 12.28 -12.30
N LYS A 338 14.87 12.37 -11.12
CA LYS A 338 16.32 12.55 -10.99
C LYS A 338 16.88 11.55 -9.98
N LEU A 339 17.96 10.87 -10.35
CA LEU A 339 18.74 10.01 -9.47
C LEU A 339 20.15 10.57 -9.30
N GLU A 340 20.57 10.74 -8.05
CA GLU A 340 21.95 10.96 -7.65
C GLU A 340 22.43 9.68 -6.95
N ASN A 341 23.43 9.02 -7.50
CA ASN A 341 23.96 7.78 -6.96
C ASN A 341 25.43 7.66 -7.33
N SER A 342 26.28 7.28 -6.37
CA SER A 342 27.73 7.12 -6.58
C SER A 342 28.10 6.00 -7.55
N GLY A 343 27.18 5.07 -7.83
CA GLY A 343 27.36 3.98 -8.77
C GLY A 343 26.93 4.29 -10.21
N LEU A 344 26.44 5.53 -10.50
CA LEU A 344 26.10 5.91 -11.87
C LEU A 344 27.36 6.12 -12.70
N VAL A 345 27.50 5.34 -13.76
CA VAL A 345 28.67 5.35 -14.68
C VAL A 345 28.31 5.84 -16.08
N THR A 346 27.02 5.79 -16.46
CA THR A 346 26.55 6.25 -17.77
C THR A 346 26.12 7.71 -17.71
N ALA A 347 26.79 8.55 -18.48
CA ALA A 347 26.49 9.99 -18.55
C ALA A 347 25.06 10.23 -19.08
N GLY A 348 24.36 11.19 -18.50
CA GLY A 348 23.03 11.62 -18.94
C GLY A 348 21.85 10.75 -18.51
N VAL A 349 22.10 9.54 -17.98
CA VAL A 349 21.02 8.60 -17.58
C VAL A 349 20.36 8.97 -16.24
N GLY A 350 21.00 9.78 -15.42
CA GLY A 350 20.51 10.16 -14.08
C GLY A 350 19.27 11.08 -14.07
N LYS A 351 18.66 11.40 -15.22
CA LYS A 351 17.49 12.26 -15.35
C LYS A 351 16.57 11.76 -16.46
N ARG A 352 15.29 11.86 -16.21
CA ARG A 352 14.22 11.49 -17.17
C ARG A 352 13.04 12.44 -16.98
N HIS A 353 12.32 12.74 -18.07
CA HIS A 353 11.02 13.39 -17.99
C HIS A 353 10.00 12.62 -18.80
N ARG A 354 8.75 12.77 -18.40
CA ARG A 354 7.59 12.13 -19.03
C ARG A 354 6.45 13.12 -19.09
N ASN A 355 5.86 13.28 -20.28
CA ASN A 355 4.61 13.99 -20.50
C ASN A 355 3.50 12.97 -20.72
N ALA A 356 2.31 13.26 -20.24
CA ALA A 356 1.19 12.37 -20.43
C ALA A 356 -0.14 13.10 -20.58
N ILE A 357 -1.01 12.52 -21.38
CA ILE A 357 -2.42 12.89 -21.49
C ILE A 357 -3.28 11.65 -21.29
N GLY A 358 -4.42 11.81 -20.61
CA GLY A 358 -5.34 10.71 -20.38
C GLY A 358 -6.77 11.20 -20.30
N ALA A 359 -7.69 10.31 -20.64
CA ALA A 359 -9.12 10.53 -20.53
C ALA A 359 -9.82 9.25 -20.04
N GLY A 360 -10.95 9.42 -19.37
CA GLY A 360 -11.81 8.34 -18.94
C GLY A 360 -13.27 8.70 -19.07
N TYR A 361 -14.09 7.66 -19.24
CA TYR A 361 -15.53 7.76 -19.24
C TYR A 361 -16.11 6.80 -18.20
N ILE A 362 -16.99 7.29 -17.38
CA ILE A 362 -17.69 6.55 -16.33
C ILE A 362 -19.18 6.62 -16.63
N PHE A 363 -19.81 5.47 -16.67
CA PHE A 363 -21.25 5.33 -16.95
C PHE A 363 -21.89 4.42 -15.90
N ASN A 364 -22.93 4.91 -15.23
CA ASN A 364 -23.75 4.18 -14.29
C ASN A 364 -25.22 4.42 -14.64
N ALA A 365 -25.95 3.39 -15.03
CA ALA A 365 -27.37 3.48 -15.31
C ALA A 365 -28.12 2.20 -14.88
N GLY A 366 -29.02 2.33 -13.92
CA GLY A 366 -29.73 1.19 -13.35
C GLY A 366 -28.77 0.12 -12.82
N ALA A 367 -28.93 -1.09 -13.30
CA ALA A 367 -28.08 -2.23 -12.89
C ALA A 367 -26.70 -2.26 -13.59
N PHE A 368 -26.49 -1.45 -14.65
CA PHE A 368 -25.29 -1.49 -15.46
C PHE A 368 -24.31 -0.38 -15.12
N SER A 369 -23.04 -0.71 -14.99
CA SER A 369 -21.92 0.22 -14.79
C SER A 369 -20.80 -0.10 -15.78
N PHE A 370 -20.16 0.95 -16.32
CA PHE A 370 -19.07 0.82 -17.27
C PHE A 370 -18.03 1.92 -17.03
N GLN A 371 -16.75 1.58 -17.16
CA GLN A 371 -15.64 2.53 -17.09
C GLN A 371 -14.64 2.22 -18.21
N ALA A 372 -14.20 3.25 -18.92
CA ALA A 372 -13.14 3.17 -19.92
C ALA A 372 -12.10 4.25 -19.63
N HIS A 373 -10.83 3.91 -19.58
CA HIS A 373 -9.74 4.85 -19.42
C HIS A 373 -8.67 4.60 -20.49
N GLY A 374 -8.15 5.67 -21.07
CA GLY A 374 -7.05 5.65 -22.02
C GLY A 374 -6.02 6.70 -21.64
N ARG A 375 -4.73 6.40 -21.84
CA ARG A 375 -3.62 7.30 -21.53
C ARG A 375 -2.47 7.06 -22.49
N HIS A 376 -1.87 8.16 -22.94
CA HIS A 376 -0.62 8.20 -23.68
C HIS A 376 0.47 8.85 -22.80
N ASP A 377 1.59 8.16 -22.61
CA ASP A 377 2.79 8.67 -21.95
C ASP A 377 3.90 8.78 -22.99
N ASP A 378 4.60 9.91 -23.03
CA ASP A 378 5.80 10.14 -23.82
C ASP A 378 7.00 10.32 -22.87
N ASP A 379 7.86 9.30 -22.83
CA ASP A 379 9.02 9.24 -21.95
C ASP A 379 10.30 9.57 -22.72
N SER A 380 11.12 10.48 -22.20
CA SER A 380 12.35 10.94 -22.85
C SER A 380 13.41 9.89 -23.10
N GLN A 381 13.31 8.70 -22.50
CA GLN A 381 14.24 7.59 -22.66
C GLN A 381 13.61 6.38 -23.38
N PHE A 382 12.29 6.18 -23.28
CA PHE A 382 11.60 4.99 -23.80
C PHE A 382 10.57 5.30 -24.88
N GLY A 383 10.34 6.59 -25.18
CA GLY A 383 9.35 7.00 -26.15
C GLY A 383 7.91 6.82 -25.68
N GLY A 384 7.00 6.65 -26.64
CA GLY A 384 5.57 6.59 -26.39
C GLY A 384 5.10 5.26 -25.80
N ALA A 385 4.16 5.31 -24.85
CA ALA A 385 3.46 4.16 -24.31
C ALA A 385 1.96 4.43 -24.18
N ASP A 386 1.15 3.57 -24.80
CA ASP A 386 -0.32 3.64 -24.73
C ASP A 386 -0.86 2.63 -23.72
N THR A 387 -1.68 3.10 -22.80
CA THR A 387 -2.35 2.25 -21.82
C THR A 387 -3.85 2.48 -21.84
N GLY A 388 -4.60 1.38 -21.66
CA GLY A 388 -6.05 1.39 -21.62
C GLY A 388 -6.59 0.39 -20.60
N THR A 389 -7.74 0.72 -20.03
CA THR A 389 -8.47 -0.17 -19.13
C THR A 389 -9.96 -0.03 -19.39
N LEU A 390 -10.65 -1.17 -19.48
CA LEU A 390 -12.10 -1.27 -19.56
C LEU A 390 -12.60 -2.07 -18.35
N LEU A 391 -13.63 -1.56 -17.70
CA LEU A 391 -14.32 -2.25 -16.61
C LEU A 391 -15.82 -2.22 -16.88
N ALA A 392 -16.50 -3.32 -16.60
CA ALA A 392 -17.95 -3.42 -16.66
C ALA A 392 -18.48 -4.11 -15.41
N GLY A 393 -19.64 -3.69 -14.95
CA GLY A 393 -20.35 -4.25 -13.82
C GLY A 393 -21.85 -4.38 -14.12
N TYR A 394 -22.45 -5.45 -13.62
CA TYR A 394 -23.88 -5.67 -13.69
C TYR A 394 -24.41 -6.12 -12.33
N GLU A 395 -25.38 -5.42 -11.80
CA GLU A 395 -26.08 -5.78 -10.58
C GLU A 395 -27.14 -6.85 -10.90
N VAL A 396 -26.84 -8.10 -10.56
CA VAL A 396 -27.69 -9.28 -10.84
C VAL A 396 -28.91 -9.30 -9.91
N SER A 397 -28.72 -8.85 -8.68
CA SER A 397 -29.76 -8.67 -7.68
C SER A 397 -29.32 -7.58 -6.69
N PRO A 398 -30.21 -7.02 -5.88
CA PRO A 398 -29.83 -5.99 -4.92
C PRO A 398 -28.61 -6.39 -4.09
N GLY A 399 -27.56 -5.58 -4.20
CA GLY A 399 -26.28 -5.79 -3.51
C GLY A 399 -25.34 -6.83 -4.14
N LEU A 400 -25.78 -7.65 -5.11
CA LEU A 400 -24.90 -8.62 -5.80
C LEU A 400 -24.52 -8.11 -7.19
N ARG A 401 -23.24 -7.84 -7.39
CA ARG A 401 -22.69 -7.32 -8.64
C ARG A 401 -21.63 -8.28 -9.22
N VAL A 402 -21.74 -8.56 -10.50
CA VAL A 402 -20.69 -9.19 -11.32
C VAL A 402 -19.85 -8.09 -11.93
N VAL A 403 -18.52 -8.22 -11.90
CA VAL A 403 -17.60 -7.25 -12.48
C VAL A 403 -16.58 -7.96 -13.37
N GLY A 404 -16.17 -7.30 -14.45
CA GLY A 404 -15.09 -7.76 -15.31
C GLY A 404 -14.19 -6.60 -15.67
N SER A 405 -12.89 -6.83 -15.84
CA SER A 405 -11.95 -5.84 -16.32
C SER A 405 -10.90 -6.43 -17.23
N VAL A 406 -10.45 -5.62 -18.17
CA VAL A 406 -9.29 -5.87 -19.02
C VAL A 406 -8.46 -4.60 -19.12
N GLY A 407 -7.15 -4.73 -19.13
CA GLY A 407 -6.28 -3.56 -19.29
C GLY A 407 -4.83 -3.94 -19.51
N ASN A 408 -4.06 -2.95 -19.93
CA ASN A 408 -2.62 -3.05 -20.02
C ASN A 408 -1.94 -2.02 -19.12
N ALA A 409 -0.67 -2.28 -18.85
CA ALA A 409 0.16 -1.43 -18.01
C ALA A 409 1.60 -1.48 -18.52
N PHE A 410 2.40 -0.50 -18.16
CA PHE A 410 3.82 -0.52 -18.43
C PHE A 410 4.62 0.00 -17.24
N ARG A 411 5.91 -0.36 -17.21
CA ARG A 411 6.87 0.19 -16.27
C ARG A 411 8.22 0.41 -16.96
N ALA A 412 8.66 1.65 -16.95
CA ALA A 412 10.00 1.98 -17.43
C ALA A 412 11.07 1.45 -16.46
N PRO A 413 12.24 0.97 -16.95
CA PRO A 413 13.37 0.66 -16.09
C PRO A 413 13.75 1.85 -15.21
N THR A 414 14.29 1.61 -14.02
CA THR A 414 14.76 2.70 -13.16
C THR A 414 16.04 3.31 -13.71
N LEU A 415 16.33 4.55 -13.30
CA LEU A 415 17.58 5.21 -13.67
C LEU A 415 18.82 4.44 -13.15
N TYR A 416 18.68 3.75 -12.01
CA TYR A 416 19.71 2.86 -11.46
C TYR A 416 19.95 1.62 -12.34
N GLN A 417 18.87 0.96 -12.76
CA GLN A 417 18.93 -0.24 -13.60
C GLN A 417 19.66 -0.01 -14.93
N GLN A 418 19.59 1.22 -15.44
CA GLN A 418 20.25 1.59 -16.70
C GLN A 418 21.62 2.21 -16.53
N GLY A 419 21.81 3.06 -15.50
CA GLY A 419 22.94 3.97 -15.42
C GLY A 419 24.11 3.49 -14.57
N THR A 420 23.99 2.37 -13.86
CA THR A 420 25.06 1.86 -13.00
C THR A 420 25.92 0.80 -13.70
N VAL A 421 27.02 0.37 -13.05
CA VAL A 421 27.85 -0.75 -13.51
C VAL A 421 27.07 -2.06 -13.70
N TYR A 422 25.86 -2.16 -13.15
CA TYR A 422 24.96 -3.31 -13.26
C TYR A 422 24.01 -3.19 -14.45
N GLY A 423 23.88 -2.01 -15.05
CA GLY A 423 23.09 -1.78 -16.25
C GLY A 423 23.78 -2.31 -17.52
N PRO A 424 23.05 -2.43 -18.65
CA PRO A 424 23.60 -2.91 -19.91
C PRO A 424 24.78 -2.05 -20.37
N ASP A 425 25.86 -2.69 -20.72
CA ASP A 425 27.01 -2.04 -21.36
C ASP A 425 26.86 -2.09 -22.88
N LEU A 426 26.34 -1.01 -23.46
CA LEU A 426 26.04 -0.90 -24.88
C LEU A 426 27.31 -0.91 -25.77
N SER A 427 28.51 -0.85 -25.20
CA SER A 427 29.74 -1.01 -25.94
C SER A 427 30.06 -2.48 -26.27
N LYS A 428 29.39 -3.42 -25.60
CA LYS A 428 29.58 -4.85 -25.81
C LYS A 428 28.71 -5.35 -26.97
N PRO A 429 29.26 -6.24 -27.85
CA PRO A 429 28.49 -6.80 -28.97
C PRO A 429 27.22 -7.53 -28.50
N GLY A 430 26.08 -7.22 -29.14
CA GLY A 430 24.79 -7.88 -28.88
C GLY A 430 24.06 -7.43 -27.61
N VAL A 431 24.62 -6.48 -26.86
CA VAL A 431 23.93 -5.90 -25.71
C VAL A 431 22.98 -4.79 -26.17
N THR A 432 21.72 -4.87 -25.74
CA THR A 432 20.68 -3.88 -26.02
C THR A 432 20.28 -3.14 -24.74
N PRO A 433 19.73 -1.92 -24.83
CA PRO A 433 19.12 -1.25 -23.69
C PRO A 433 18.03 -2.11 -23.06
N LEU A 434 17.71 -1.85 -21.78
CA LEU A 434 16.56 -2.47 -21.13
C LEU A 434 15.25 -1.95 -21.75
N ASP A 435 14.37 -2.86 -22.11
CA ASP A 435 13.01 -2.56 -22.52
C ASP A 435 12.10 -2.27 -21.32
N ALA A 436 11.05 -1.48 -21.53
CA ALA A 436 10.00 -1.32 -20.56
C ALA A 436 9.23 -2.63 -20.33
N GLU A 437 8.94 -2.92 -19.06
CA GLU A 437 8.08 -4.05 -18.69
C GLU A 437 6.62 -3.72 -19.10
N LYS A 438 5.91 -4.69 -19.69
CA LYS A 438 4.52 -4.54 -20.15
C LYS A 438 3.61 -5.56 -19.50
N GLY A 439 2.56 -5.08 -18.83
CA GLY A 439 1.54 -5.91 -18.19
C GLY A 439 0.27 -6.02 -19.04
N HIS A 440 -0.34 -7.20 -19.08
CA HIS A 440 -1.69 -7.44 -19.62
C HIS A 440 -2.51 -8.18 -18.58
N ASN A 441 -3.63 -7.59 -18.19
CA ASN A 441 -4.47 -8.09 -17.10
C ASN A 441 -5.89 -8.37 -17.58
N VAL A 442 -6.46 -9.44 -17.01
CA VAL A 442 -7.88 -9.78 -17.10
C VAL A 442 -8.35 -10.17 -15.70
N GLU A 443 -9.46 -9.61 -15.28
CA GLU A 443 -10.10 -9.94 -14.00
C GLU A 443 -11.59 -10.20 -14.16
N PHE A 444 -12.09 -11.10 -13.31
CA PHE A 444 -13.50 -11.36 -13.14
C PHE A 444 -13.82 -11.43 -11.65
N GLY A 445 -14.84 -10.70 -11.22
CA GLY A 445 -15.17 -10.59 -9.80
C GLY A 445 -16.65 -10.68 -9.53
N LEU A 446 -16.96 -11.13 -8.31
CA LEU A 446 -18.26 -11.06 -7.69
C LEU A 446 -18.14 -10.16 -6.46
N LYS A 447 -19.03 -9.20 -6.30
CA LYS A 447 -19.13 -8.32 -5.14
C LYS A 447 -20.53 -8.38 -4.59
N TYR A 448 -20.60 -8.60 -3.28
CA TYR A 448 -21.86 -8.56 -2.54
C TYR A 448 -21.76 -7.60 -1.37
N GLY A 449 -22.73 -6.72 -1.23
CA GLY A 449 -22.85 -5.80 -0.11
C GLY A 449 -24.32 -5.64 0.27
N SER A 450 -24.64 -5.90 1.54
CA SER A 450 -25.99 -5.73 2.10
C SER A 450 -25.90 -5.48 3.60
N GLY A 451 -26.31 -4.31 4.03
CA GLY A 451 -26.20 -3.90 5.44
C GLY A 451 -24.76 -3.96 5.93
N ASP A 452 -24.51 -4.78 6.94
CA ASP A 452 -23.19 -4.98 7.54
C ASP A 452 -22.38 -6.14 6.89
N HIS A 453 -22.86 -6.71 5.76
CA HIS A 453 -22.23 -7.83 5.08
C HIS A 453 -21.57 -7.37 3.79
N GLU A 454 -20.29 -7.62 3.65
CA GLU A 454 -19.52 -7.36 2.44
C GLU A 454 -18.73 -8.62 2.06
N LEU A 455 -18.85 -9.08 0.83
CA LEU A 455 -18.11 -10.22 0.31
C LEU A 455 -17.60 -9.90 -1.09
N SER A 456 -16.40 -10.32 -1.39
CA SER A 456 -15.85 -10.24 -2.74
C SER A 456 -15.02 -11.47 -3.09
N ALA A 457 -15.10 -11.85 -4.36
CA ALA A 457 -14.27 -12.89 -4.94
C ALA A 457 -13.75 -12.37 -6.27
N THR A 458 -12.43 -12.30 -6.46
CA THR A 458 -11.80 -11.80 -7.69
C THR A 458 -10.81 -12.81 -8.22
N ALA A 459 -11.10 -13.39 -9.39
CA ALA A 459 -10.16 -14.18 -10.16
C ALA A 459 -9.38 -13.24 -11.09
N TYR A 460 -8.05 -13.38 -11.14
CA TYR A 460 -7.20 -12.49 -11.92
C TYR A 460 -6.10 -13.24 -12.66
N ARG A 461 -5.66 -12.67 -13.77
CA ARG A 461 -4.49 -13.10 -14.52
C ARG A 461 -3.77 -11.89 -15.09
N ASN A 462 -2.56 -11.64 -14.61
CA ASN A 462 -1.66 -10.60 -15.12
C ASN A 462 -0.42 -11.26 -15.72
N ARG A 463 -0.08 -10.90 -16.96
CA ARG A 463 1.14 -11.32 -17.66
C ARG A 463 2.05 -10.12 -17.80
N ILE A 464 3.28 -10.22 -17.31
CA ILE A 464 4.28 -9.17 -17.40
C ILE A 464 5.39 -9.67 -18.32
N SER A 465 5.49 -9.10 -19.53
CA SER A 465 6.58 -9.36 -20.47
C SER A 465 7.74 -8.40 -20.23
N ASN A 466 8.94 -8.76 -20.71
CA ASN A 466 10.18 -8.01 -20.53
C ASN A 466 10.51 -7.74 -19.05
N LEU A 467 10.16 -8.67 -18.14
CA LEU A 467 10.44 -8.50 -16.71
C LEU A 467 11.93 -8.27 -16.50
N ILE A 468 12.28 -7.20 -15.79
CA ILE A 468 13.66 -6.86 -15.49
C ILE A 468 14.07 -7.61 -14.22
N ILE A 469 15.09 -8.44 -14.30
CA ILE A 469 15.67 -9.14 -13.16
C ILE A 469 17.17 -8.81 -13.03
N PHE A 470 17.71 -9.04 -11.84
CA PHE A 470 19.14 -9.09 -11.64
C PHE A 470 19.59 -10.54 -11.86
N GLY A 471 20.37 -10.78 -12.89
CA GLY A 471 20.78 -12.09 -13.38
C GLY A 471 22.28 -12.28 -13.42
N ALA A 472 22.75 -13.19 -14.26
CA ALA A 472 24.17 -13.49 -14.40
C ALA A 472 24.98 -12.30 -14.92
N ALA A 473 26.30 -12.28 -14.61
CA ALA A 473 27.24 -11.34 -15.21
C ALA A 473 27.42 -11.59 -16.71
N GLY A 474 27.86 -10.55 -17.43
CA GLY A 474 28.21 -10.68 -18.86
C GLY A 474 27.74 -9.48 -19.70
N SER A 475 26.48 -9.06 -19.58
CA SER A 475 25.91 -7.94 -20.35
C SER A 475 26.25 -6.55 -19.78
N CYS A 476 26.93 -6.48 -18.66
CA CYS A 476 27.31 -5.24 -17.98
C CYS A 476 28.77 -5.27 -17.53
N ASN A 477 29.24 -4.25 -16.81
CA ASN A 477 30.61 -4.13 -16.31
C ASN A 477 30.81 -4.70 -14.90
N SER A 478 29.79 -5.35 -14.33
CA SER A 478 29.86 -5.98 -13.02
C SER A 478 30.14 -7.49 -13.13
N SER A 479 31.04 -8.01 -12.26
CA SER A 479 31.25 -9.45 -12.05
C SER A 479 30.18 -10.09 -11.15
N PHE A 480 29.39 -9.31 -10.43
CA PHE A 480 28.39 -9.81 -9.48
C PHE A 480 27.05 -10.15 -10.16
N GLY A 481 26.76 -9.58 -11.33
CA GLY A 481 25.54 -9.77 -12.08
C GLY A 481 25.09 -8.52 -12.80
N CYS A 482 24.08 -8.65 -13.66
CA CYS A 482 23.58 -7.59 -14.52
C CYS A 482 22.05 -7.52 -14.49
N TYR A 483 21.52 -6.32 -14.65
CA TYR A 483 20.10 -6.16 -14.99
C TYR A 483 19.85 -6.56 -16.43
N GLN A 484 18.82 -7.35 -16.65
CA GLN A 484 18.44 -7.84 -17.97
C GLN A 484 16.94 -8.09 -18.05
N ASN A 485 16.36 -7.91 -19.23
CA ASN A 485 15.01 -8.36 -19.49
C ASN A 485 15.00 -9.87 -19.63
N VAL A 486 14.06 -10.52 -18.92
CA VAL A 486 13.75 -11.94 -19.09
C VAL A 486 12.37 -12.10 -19.68
N SER A 487 11.99 -13.31 -20.07
CA SER A 487 10.85 -13.55 -20.93
C SER A 487 9.50 -13.05 -20.39
N MET A 488 8.94 -13.68 -19.36
CA MET A 488 7.60 -13.36 -18.90
C MET A 488 7.35 -13.84 -17.47
N ALA A 489 6.70 -12.99 -16.64
CA ALA A 489 6.06 -13.40 -15.41
C ALA A 489 4.56 -13.62 -15.61
N ARG A 490 4.02 -14.64 -14.97
CA ARG A 490 2.58 -14.92 -14.90
C ARG A 490 2.13 -14.85 -13.45
N LEU A 491 1.27 -13.88 -13.16
CA LEU A 491 0.65 -13.67 -11.87
C LEU A 491 -0.84 -14.00 -12.01
N GLN A 492 -1.30 -15.07 -11.41
CA GLN A 492 -2.70 -15.48 -11.48
C GLN A 492 -3.17 -16.02 -10.15
N GLY A 493 -4.45 -15.85 -9.86
CA GLY A 493 -4.98 -16.30 -8.59
C GLY A 493 -6.45 -15.96 -8.37
N LEU A 494 -6.87 -16.21 -7.15
CA LEU A 494 -8.19 -15.90 -6.62
C LEU A 494 -8.00 -15.19 -5.28
N THR A 495 -8.54 -13.98 -5.17
CA THR A 495 -8.64 -13.23 -3.92
C THR A 495 -10.07 -13.34 -3.41
N LEU A 496 -10.25 -13.81 -2.17
CA LEU A 496 -11.51 -13.75 -1.43
C LEU A 496 -11.35 -12.75 -0.31
N ALA A 497 -12.31 -11.87 -0.13
CA ALA A 497 -12.35 -10.94 0.99
C ALA A 497 -13.78 -10.78 1.49
N GLY A 498 -13.95 -10.60 2.78
CA GLY A 498 -15.26 -10.38 3.36
C GLY A 498 -15.18 -9.71 4.70
N GLY A 499 -16.25 -8.98 5.01
CA GLY A 499 -16.51 -8.36 6.30
C GLY A 499 -17.97 -8.58 6.68
N THR A 500 -18.21 -8.82 7.96
CA THR A 500 -19.56 -8.97 8.47
C THR A 500 -19.61 -8.56 9.93
N ARG A 501 -20.77 -8.11 10.37
CA ARG A 501 -21.06 -7.90 11.78
C ARG A 501 -22.10 -8.92 12.23
N LEU A 502 -21.69 -9.79 13.16
CA LEU A 502 -22.57 -10.75 13.80
C LEU A 502 -22.82 -10.32 15.24
N ALA A 503 -24.01 -9.86 15.55
CA ALA A 503 -24.35 -9.22 16.83
C ALA A 503 -23.41 -8.05 17.15
N SER A 504 -22.55 -8.17 18.18
CA SER A 504 -21.58 -7.14 18.55
C SER A 504 -20.18 -7.38 17.95
N VAL A 505 -19.95 -8.50 17.25
CA VAL A 505 -18.64 -8.88 16.73
C VAL A 505 -18.51 -8.48 15.26
N ASN A 506 -17.51 -7.65 14.96
CA ASN A 506 -17.08 -7.37 13.58
C ASN A 506 -16.07 -8.44 13.17
N LEU A 507 -16.30 -9.09 12.06
CA LEU A 507 -15.43 -10.10 11.47
C LEU A 507 -14.92 -9.61 10.12
N LYS A 508 -13.61 -9.75 9.87
CA LYS A 508 -13.01 -9.51 8.55
C LYS A 508 -12.13 -10.71 8.20
N ALA A 509 -12.17 -11.15 6.95
CA ALA A 509 -11.31 -12.22 6.47
C ALA A 509 -10.83 -11.95 5.04
N THR A 510 -9.60 -12.36 4.74
CA THR A 510 -9.04 -12.37 3.39
C THR A 510 -8.34 -13.70 3.13
N LEU A 511 -8.39 -14.15 1.89
CA LEU A 511 -7.65 -15.33 1.42
C LEU A 511 -7.18 -15.08 0.00
N ASP A 512 -5.87 -15.11 -0.22
CA ASP A 512 -5.26 -15.09 -1.54
C ASP A 512 -4.70 -16.47 -1.89
N LEU A 513 -5.18 -17.01 -2.98
CA LEU A 513 -4.68 -18.24 -3.63
C LEU A 513 -4.00 -17.81 -4.92
N GLN A 514 -2.67 -17.85 -4.98
CA GLN A 514 -1.92 -17.29 -6.10
C GLN A 514 -0.85 -18.22 -6.65
N ALA A 515 -0.50 -18.03 -7.93
CA ALA A 515 0.57 -18.76 -8.61
C ALA A 515 1.47 -17.75 -9.38
N PRO A 516 2.33 -16.99 -8.66
CA PRO A 516 3.30 -16.09 -9.28
C PRO A 516 4.48 -16.89 -9.82
N LYS A 517 4.57 -17.03 -11.14
CA LYS A 517 5.57 -17.85 -11.81
C LYS A 517 6.35 -17.08 -12.87
N ASP A 518 7.61 -17.44 -13.02
CA ASP A 518 8.34 -17.23 -14.26
C ASP A 518 7.76 -18.18 -15.31
N ALA A 519 7.28 -17.63 -16.42
CA ALA A 519 6.58 -18.42 -17.45
C ALA A 519 7.57 -19.21 -18.34
N SER A 520 8.87 -18.85 -18.36
CA SER A 520 9.88 -19.57 -19.13
C SER A 520 10.38 -20.83 -18.41
N THR A 521 10.56 -20.72 -17.10
CA THR A 521 11.09 -21.82 -16.28
C THR A 521 9.98 -22.63 -15.59
N GLY A 522 8.76 -22.05 -15.44
CA GLY A 522 7.66 -22.63 -14.67
C GLY A 522 7.86 -22.51 -13.15
N LEU A 523 9.01 -22.01 -12.69
CA LEU A 523 9.35 -21.87 -11.27
C LEU A 523 8.56 -20.72 -10.63
N LEU A 524 8.42 -20.79 -9.30
CA LEU A 524 7.81 -19.69 -8.54
C LEU A 524 8.75 -18.51 -8.49
N LEU A 525 8.21 -17.31 -8.60
CA LEU A 525 8.97 -16.09 -8.34
C LEU A 525 9.39 -16.07 -6.86
N ALA A 526 10.62 -15.63 -6.60
CA ALA A 526 11.22 -15.63 -5.28
C ALA A 526 10.39 -14.84 -4.26
N ARG A 527 10.35 -15.33 -3.02
CA ARG A 527 9.75 -14.69 -1.85
C ARG A 527 8.23 -14.48 -1.91
N ARG A 528 7.48 -15.22 -2.78
CA ARG A 528 6.03 -15.16 -2.89
C ARG A 528 5.41 -16.49 -2.48
N ALA A 529 4.48 -16.44 -1.50
CA ALA A 529 3.72 -17.60 -1.07
C ALA A 529 2.56 -17.87 -2.04
N LYS A 530 2.17 -19.13 -2.18
CA LYS A 530 0.99 -19.52 -2.97
C LYS A 530 -0.33 -19.26 -2.25
N ARG A 531 -0.29 -19.18 -0.92
CA ARG A 531 -1.47 -19.06 -0.07
C ARG A 531 -1.14 -18.12 1.06
N LEU A 532 -1.95 -17.10 1.25
CA LEU A 532 -1.85 -16.16 2.36
C LEU A 532 -3.24 -15.69 2.73
N GLY A 533 -3.42 -15.27 3.96
CA GLY A 533 -4.71 -14.76 4.40
C GLY A 533 -4.66 -14.18 5.79
N THR A 534 -5.77 -13.55 6.14
CA THR A 534 -6.00 -12.95 7.45
C THR A 534 -7.42 -13.23 7.91
N VAL A 535 -7.61 -13.39 9.20
CA VAL A 535 -8.92 -13.34 9.85
C VAL A 535 -8.78 -12.46 11.07
N SER A 536 -9.69 -11.53 11.25
CA SER A 536 -9.74 -10.68 12.44
C SER A 536 -11.17 -10.56 12.96
N ALA A 537 -11.27 -10.44 14.27
CA ALA A 537 -12.53 -10.21 14.99
C ALA A 537 -12.32 -9.09 15.99
N ASP A 538 -13.28 -8.16 16.10
CA ASP A 538 -13.32 -7.19 17.17
C ASP A 538 -14.73 -7.00 17.72
N THR A 539 -14.84 -6.69 19.01
CA THR A 539 -16.11 -6.47 19.69
C THR A 539 -15.98 -5.42 20.77
N ALA A 540 -17.04 -4.62 20.94
CA ALA A 540 -17.17 -3.70 22.05
C ALA A 540 -17.95 -4.36 23.20
N LEU A 541 -17.41 -4.27 24.42
CA LEU A 541 -18.01 -4.81 25.64
C LEU A 541 -17.91 -3.76 26.75
N GLY A 542 -18.97 -2.98 26.92
CA GLY A 542 -18.94 -1.78 27.78
C GLY A 542 -17.90 -0.79 27.24
N ASP A 543 -16.99 -0.36 28.12
CA ASP A 543 -15.89 0.55 27.77
C ASP A 543 -14.69 -0.14 27.12
N TRP A 544 -14.74 -1.46 26.99
CA TRP A 544 -13.71 -2.25 26.33
C TRP A 544 -13.99 -2.40 24.84
N LEU A 545 -12.92 -2.30 24.04
CA LEU A 545 -12.87 -2.78 22.66
C LEU A 545 -11.80 -3.86 22.59
N LEU A 546 -12.23 -5.09 22.33
CA LEU A 546 -11.37 -6.27 22.28
C LEU A 546 -11.20 -6.72 20.85
N GLY A 547 -9.98 -7.08 20.46
CA GLY A 547 -9.66 -7.55 19.12
C GLY A 547 -8.71 -8.75 19.14
N ALA A 548 -8.90 -9.64 18.17
CA ALA A 548 -8.00 -10.75 17.89
C ALA A 548 -7.84 -10.92 16.39
N GLY A 549 -6.66 -11.33 15.94
CA GLY A 549 -6.39 -11.56 14.54
C GLY A 549 -5.39 -12.68 14.31
N VAL A 550 -5.56 -13.39 13.21
CA VAL A 550 -4.62 -14.38 12.69
C VAL A 550 -4.22 -13.97 11.28
N GLN A 551 -2.95 -13.98 11.01
CA GLN A 551 -2.41 -13.88 9.67
C GLN A 551 -1.53 -15.09 9.37
N TRP A 552 -1.59 -15.58 8.16
CA TRP A 552 -0.74 -16.70 7.74
C TRP A 552 -0.20 -16.49 6.34
N SER A 553 0.98 -17.04 6.10
CA SER A 553 1.61 -17.13 4.79
C SER A 553 2.17 -18.54 4.60
N GLY A 554 1.89 -19.13 3.44
CA GLY A 554 2.39 -20.46 3.09
C GLY A 554 3.89 -20.51 2.86
N ALA A 555 4.42 -21.71 2.66
CA ALA A 555 5.81 -21.89 2.27
C ALA A 555 6.10 -21.23 0.90
N ARG A 556 7.32 -20.71 0.75
CA ARG A 556 7.82 -20.02 -0.43
C ARG A 556 9.31 -20.32 -0.67
N PHE A 557 9.86 -19.86 -1.76
CA PHE A 557 11.29 -19.95 -2.04
C PHE A 557 11.93 -18.57 -1.95
N ASP A 558 13.13 -18.49 -1.37
CA ASP A 558 13.87 -17.22 -1.25
C ASP A 558 14.56 -16.83 -2.56
N ASN A 559 14.90 -17.80 -3.41
CA ASN A 559 15.64 -17.60 -4.65
C ASN A 559 14.85 -18.05 -5.89
N ALA A 560 15.21 -17.51 -7.05
CA ALA A 560 14.58 -17.80 -8.35
C ALA A 560 14.71 -19.27 -8.78
N ALA A 561 15.81 -19.94 -8.41
CA ALA A 561 16.03 -21.36 -8.73
C ALA A 561 15.14 -22.32 -7.90
N ASN A 562 14.38 -21.80 -6.94
CA ASN A 562 13.53 -22.58 -6.02
C ASN A 562 14.27 -23.68 -5.22
N THR A 563 15.54 -23.47 -4.94
CA THR A 563 16.38 -24.38 -4.14
C THR A 563 16.38 -24.06 -2.65
N ARG A 564 16.07 -22.80 -2.28
CA ARG A 564 16.09 -22.31 -0.90
C ARG A 564 14.67 -22.08 -0.41
N ARG A 565 14.11 -23.10 0.29
CA ARG A 565 12.72 -23.05 0.78
C ARG A 565 12.65 -22.35 2.13
N LEU A 566 11.70 -21.43 2.27
CA LEU A 566 11.27 -20.82 3.53
C LEU A 566 9.95 -21.47 3.99
N GLY A 567 9.86 -21.80 5.28
CA GLY A 567 8.66 -22.38 5.88
C GLY A 567 7.46 -21.42 5.86
N GLY A 568 6.27 -21.96 5.89
CA GLY A 568 5.05 -21.18 6.16
C GLY A 568 4.94 -20.84 7.64
N TYR A 569 4.18 -19.78 7.94
CA TYR A 569 3.94 -19.32 9.32
C TYR A 569 2.52 -18.82 9.50
N GLY A 570 2.07 -18.85 10.77
CA GLY A 570 0.85 -18.19 11.24
C GLY A 570 1.18 -17.35 12.47
N LEU A 571 0.67 -16.12 12.54
CA LEU A 571 0.86 -15.20 13.65
C LEU A 571 -0.49 -14.85 14.24
N PHE A 572 -0.58 -14.87 15.55
CA PHE A 572 -1.78 -14.52 16.30
C PHE A 572 -1.54 -13.19 17.02
N ASN A 573 -2.43 -12.23 16.80
CA ASN A 573 -2.33 -10.89 17.37
C ASN A 573 -3.55 -10.61 18.24
N LEU A 574 -3.34 -9.88 19.34
CA LEU A 574 -4.38 -9.48 20.28
C LEU A 574 -4.35 -7.97 20.51
N SER A 575 -5.52 -7.39 20.72
CA SER A 575 -5.66 -6.01 21.16
C SER A 575 -6.76 -5.86 22.19
N ALA A 576 -6.54 -4.98 23.17
CA ALA A 576 -7.53 -4.60 24.15
C ALA A 576 -7.42 -3.09 24.38
N GLN A 577 -8.50 -2.35 24.16
CA GLN A 577 -8.59 -0.93 24.43
C GLN A 577 -9.63 -0.68 25.53
N TYR A 578 -9.29 0.14 26.50
CA TYR A 578 -10.21 0.61 27.54
C TYR A 578 -10.41 2.12 27.44
N LYS A 579 -11.65 2.58 27.45
CA LYS A 579 -12.04 3.99 27.41
C LYS A 579 -12.29 4.47 28.83
N PHE A 580 -11.39 5.28 29.38
CA PHE A 580 -11.61 5.93 30.68
C PHE A 580 -12.62 7.07 30.59
N SER A 581 -12.63 7.76 29.44
CA SER A 581 -13.57 8.81 29.11
C SER A 581 -13.77 8.89 27.58
N ARG A 582 -14.55 9.85 27.11
CA ARG A 582 -14.66 10.12 25.67
C ARG A 582 -13.35 10.55 25.04
N GLU A 583 -12.44 11.12 25.80
CA GLU A 583 -11.18 11.72 25.37
C GLU A 583 -9.96 10.85 25.68
N LEU A 584 -10.00 10.05 26.75
CA LEU A 584 -8.86 9.29 27.24
C LEU A 584 -9.07 7.79 27.09
N ARG A 585 -8.15 7.13 26.38
CA ARG A 585 -8.13 5.67 26.20
C ARG A 585 -6.74 5.07 26.40
N MET A 586 -6.70 3.88 26.91
CA MET A 586 -5.49 3.04 27.00
C MET A 586 -5.68 1.83 26.07
N GLN A 587 -4.60 1.40 25.46
CA GLN A 587 -4.63 0.23 24.59
C GLN A 587 -3.40 -0.65 24.84
N LEU A 588 -3.63 -1.96 24.88
CA LEU A 588 -2.63 -3.02 24.85
C LEU A 588 -2.68 -3.71 23.50
N ASN A 589 -1.54 -3.85 22.84
CA ASN A 589 -1.36 -4.66 21.64
C ASN A 589 -0.31 -5.72 21.88
N VAL A 590 -0.59 -6.93 21.44
CA VAL A 590 0.34 -8.07 21.48
C VAL A 590 0.38 -8.67 20.07
N ASP A 591 1.47 -8.42 19.35
CA ASP A 591 1.71 -9.05 18.06
C ASP A 591 2.56 -10.32 18.22
N ASN A 592 2.29 -11.33 17.40
CA ASN A 592 2.93 -12.63 17.49
C ASN A 592 2.82 -13.22 18.92
N ALA A 593 1.60 -13.30 19.46
CA ALA A 593 1.33 -13.61 20.86
C ALA A 593 1.91 -14.96 21.33
N PHE A 594 2.08 -15.92 20.42
CA PHE A 594 2.68 -17.24 20.71
C PHE A 594 4.20 -17.28 20.51
N ASP A 595 4.84 -16.12 20.26
CA ASP A 595 6.28 -16.00 20.07
C ASP A 595 6.83 -16.93 18.98
N ARG A 596 6.11 -17.03 17.86
CA ARG A 596 6.48 -17.92 16.78
C ARG A 596 7.69 -17.40 16.04
N ASP A 597 8.74 -18.23 15.94
CA ASP A 597 9.86 -17.98 15.05
C ASP A 597 9.42 -18.16 13.61
N TYR A 598 9.70 -17.17 12.77
CA TYR A 598 9.40 -17.21 11.33
C TYR A 598 10.41 -16.36 10.55
N THR A 599 10.51 -16.66 9.25
CA THR A 599 11.45 -16.00 8.35
C THR A 599 10.74 -15.55 7.09
N THR A 600 10.92 -14.26 6.72
CA THR A 600 10.37 -13.71 5.47
C THR A 600 11.41 -13.63 4.36
N ALA A 601 12.70 -13.49 4.71
CA ALA A 601 13.85 -13.52 3.83
C ALA A 601 14.96 -14.39 4.45
N TYR A 602 15.64 -15.18 3.65
CA TYR A 602 16.72 -16.07 4.14
C TYR A 602 17.85 -15.26 4.78
N GLY A 603 18.35 -15.76 5.91
CA GLY A 603 19.41 -15.10 6.67
C GLY A 603 18.94 -13.93 7.54
N TYR A 604 17.63 -13.62 7.55
CA TYR A 604 17.05 -12.55 8.36
C TYR A 604 16.02 -13.08 9.35
N ALA A 605 16.11 -12.61 10.59
CA ALA A 605 15.12 -12.86 11.62
C ALA A 605 13.90 -11.95 11.41
N SER A 606 12.75 -12.39 11.90
CA SER A 606 11.53 -11.58 11.98
C SER A 606 11.23 -11.25 13.44
N ALA A 607 10.40 -10.23 13.66
CA ALA A 607 10.08 -9.75 15.00
C ALA A 607 9.53 -10.87 15.89
N PRO A 608 10.08 -11.07 17.11
CA PRO A 608 9.52 -11.96 18.12
C PRO A 608 8.19 -11.39 18.63
N ARG A 609 7.61 -11.97 19.69
CA ARG A 609 6.43 -11.38 20.33
C ARG A 609 6.71 -9.94 20.75
N THR A 610 5.87 -9.02 20.26
CA THR A 610 5.91 -7.61 20.65
C THR A 610 4.70 -7.27 21.50
N VAL A 611 4.93 -6.52 22.58
CA VAL A 611 3.91 -6.02 23.49
C VAL A 611 4.04 -4.51 23.55
N LEU A 612 2.95 -3.81 23.30
CA LEU A 612 2.91 -2.35 23.32
C LEU A 612 1.70 -1.89 24.16
N VAL A 613 1.96 -1.05 25.14
CA VAL A 613 0.92 -0.33 25.90
C VAL A 613 0.95 1.12 25.46
N SER A 614 -0.20 1.67 25.11
CA SER A 614 -0.34 3.07 24.70
C SER A 614 -1.45 3.77 25.48
N LEU A 615 -1.24 5.06 25.73
CA LEU A 615 -2.23 5.98 26.27
C LEU A 615 -2.44 7.09 25.26
N ARG A 616 -3.71 7.39 24.94
CA ARG A 616 -4.09 8.43 23.97
C ARG A 616 -5.14 9.33 24.57
N TRP A 617 -4.87 10.63 24.44
CA TRP A 617 -5.78 11.71 24.83
C TRP A 617 -6.17 12.52 23.59
N SER A 618 -7.49 12.62 23.34
CA SER A 618 -8.04 13.21 22.11
C SER A 618 -9.24 14.11 22.48
N PRO A 619 -8.99 15.29 23.10
CA PRO A 619 -10.05 16.24 23.41
C PRO A 619 -10.58 16.91 22.15
N SER A 620 -11.89 17.21 22.13
CA SER A 620 -12.49 18.17 21.21
C SER A 620 -12.26 19.60 21.78
N LEU A 621 -11.83 20.53 20.93
CA LEU A 621 -11.61 21.93 21.29
C LEU A 621 -12.83 22.79 20.99
#